data_ec3e93c5004d484eebc163b09b87ba89
#
_entry.id   ec3e93c5004d484eebc163b09b87ba89
#
_cell.length_a   1.000
_cell.length_b   1.000
_cell.length_c   1.000
_cell.angle_alpha   90.00
_cell.angle_beta   90.00
_cell.angle_gamma   90.00
#
_symmetry.space_group_name_H-M   'P 1'
#
loop_
_entity.id
_entity.type
_entity.pdbx_description
1 polymer ?
#
loop_
_entity_poly.entity_id
_entity_poly.type
_entity_poly.pdbx_seq_one_letter_code
_entity_poly.pdbx_strand_id
1 'polypeptide(L)'
;MYGRYINITYKCLVYMKNNPKKLDELDNRLLKELVKNSKRSYRTLAKDIGMSTTAIIERVRSLEDSGYITGYGCRVDYQKLGFEFMAIVEISIFGKDLLQIEGKVARIPHVAAVWDTTGNYDAIAIIMCKTRGELSATVKKILSISGVEKTNTNMVLNVVTRLTEFEEV
;
A
#
# COMPACT_ATOMS: atom_id res chain seq x y z
N MET A 1 -9.99 -11.61 -11.78
CA MET A 1 -9.82 -11.55 -10.30
C MET A 1 -9.02 -10.30 -9.91
N TYR A 2 -9.57 -9.09 -10.20
CA TYR A 2 -8.86 -7.79 -10.05
C TYR A 2 -9.76 -6.72 -9.41
N GLY A 3 -10.53 -7.10 -8.37
CA GLY A 3 -11.52 -6.24 -7.73
C GLY A 3 -11.11 -5.49 -6.46
N ARG A 4 -9.82 -5.50 -6.06
CA ARG A 4 -9.43 -4.98 -4.74
C ARG A 4 -8.84 -3.57 -4.70
N TYR A 5 -8.42 -2.99 -5.83
CA TYR A 5 -7.65 -1.73 -5.81
C TYR A 5 -8.48 -0.43 -5.86
N ILE A 6 -9.73 -0.49 -6.30
CA ILE A 6 -10.59 0.72 -6.42
C ILE A 6 -11.17 1.17 -5.06
N ASN A 7 -11.07 0.34 -4.02
CA ASN A 7 -11.78 0.57 -2.76
C ASN A 7 -10.99 1.38 -1.70
N ILE A 8 -9.70 1.68 -1.94
CA ILE A 8 -8.87 2.36 -0.94
C ILE A 8 -9.15 3.87 -0.92
N THR A 9 -9.26 4.51 -2.07
CA THR A 9 -9.53 5.96 -2.17
C THR A 9 -10.96 6.29 -1.71
N TYR A 10 -11.94 5.45 -2.05
CA TYR A 10 -13.31 5.59 -1.54
C TYR A 10 -13.40 5.30 -0.03
N LYS A 11 -12.65 4.31 0.49
CA LYS A 11 -12.58 4.04 1.93
C LYS A 11 -11.91 5.19 2.69
N CYS A 12 -10.89 5.84 2.16
CA CYS A 12 -10.25 6.96 2.83
C CYS A 12 -11.20 8.16 2.97
N LEU A 13 -11.99 8.48 1.95
CA LEU A 13 -13.03 9.51 2.00
C LEU A 13 -14.23 9.13 2.88
N VAL A 14 -14.60 7.85 2.93
CA VAL A 14 -15.66 7.32 3.81
C VAL A 14 -15.16 7.24 5.25
N TYR A 15 -13.87 7.00 5.46
CA TYR A 15 -13.25 6.95 6.80
C TYR A 15 -13.30 8.29 7.53
N MET A 16 -13.21 9.41 6.79
CA MET A 16 -13.37 10.75 7.38
C MET A 16 -14.81 11.09 7.82
N LYS A 17 -15.81 10.31 7.40
CA LYS A 17 -17.23 10.54 7.75
C LYS A 17 -17.74 9.74 8.94
N ASN A 18 -17.09 8.67 9.32
CA ASN A 18 -17.48 7.87 10.49
C ASN A 18 -16.48 8.14 11.59
N ASN A 19 -16.96 8.68 12.72
CA ASN A 19 -16.18 8.94 13.92
C ASN A 19 -15.41 7.65 14.32
N PRO A 20 -14.09 7.54 14.04
CA PRO A 20 -13.39 6.28 14.24
C PRO A 20 -13.40 5.96 15.76
N LYS A 21 -13.60 4.69 16.10
CA LYS A 21 -13.42 4.21 17.48
C LYS A 21 -12.08 4.77 17.99
N LYS A 22 -12.09 5.47 19.11
CA LYS A 22 -10.85 5.93 19.74
C LYS A 22 -10.06 4.71 20.22
N LEU A 23 -8.82 4.55 19.74
CA LEU A 23 -7.93 3.50 20.17
C LEU A 23 -7.52 3.73 21.65
N ASP A 24 -7.51 2.66 22.42
CA ASP A 24 -6.90 2.65 23.75
C ASP A 24 -5.43 2.18 23.69
N GLU A 25 -4.75 2.22 24.82
CA GLU A 25 -3.34 1.81 24.90
C GLU A 25 -3.14 0.32 24.56
N LEU A 26 -4.09 -0.54 24.89
CA LEU A 26 -4.03 -1.96 24.58
C LEU A 26 -4.25 -2.23 23.09
N ASP A 27 -5.14 -1.47 22.44
CA ASP A 27 -5.33 -1.52 20.99
C ASP A 27 -4.02 -1.14 20.27
N ASN A 28 -3.34 -0.06 20.70
CA ASN A 28 -2.06 0.38 20.13
C ASN A 28 -0.96 -0.67 20.34
N ARG A 29 -0.86 -1.27 21.53
CA ARG A 29 0.10 -2.36 21.79
C ARG A 29 -0.18 -3.57 20.92
N LEU A 30 -1.45 -3.93 20.73
CA LEU A 30 -1.86 -5.05 19.89
C LEU A 30 -1.52 -4.81 18.42
N LEU A 31 -1.78 -3.61 17.90
CA LEU A 31 -1.40 -3.21 16.55
C LEU A 31 0.11 -3.30 16.34
N LYS A 32 0.93 -2.77 17.27
CA LYS A 32 2.40 -2.88 17.21
C LYS A 32 2.88 -4.32 17.09
N GLU A 33 2.34 -5.21 17.90
CA GLU A 33 2.71 -6.62 17.87
C GLU A 33 2.27 -7.32 16.57
N LEU A 34 1.11 -6.96 16.02
CA LEU A 34 0.61 -7.49 14.74
C LEU A 34 1.40 -6.94 13.54
N VAL A 35 1.83 -5.67 13.57
CA VAL A 35 2.70 -5.08 12.54
C VAL A 35 4.04 -5.81 12.50
N LYS A 36 4.65 -6.08 13.66
CA LYS A 36 5.90 -6.83 13.75
C LYS A 36 5.77 -8.25 13.20
N ASN A 37 4.71 -8.95 13.58
CA ASN A 37 4.47 -10.32 13.13
C ASN A 37 2.99 -10.69 13.20
N SER A 38 2.30 -10.58 12.08
CA SER A 38 0.88 -10.94 11.94
C SER A 38 0.58 -12.44 12.04
N LYS A 39 1.61 -13.31 12.05
CA LYS A 39 1.46 -14.77 12.21
C LYS A 39 1.40 -15.23 13.68
N ARG A 40 1.55 -14.32 14.64
CA ARG A 40 1.48 -14.68 16.05
C ARG A 40 0.11 -15.21 16.41
N SER A 41 0.07 -16.29 17.21
CA SER A 41 -1.21 -16.82 17.70
C SER A 41 -1.85 -15.85 18.69
N TYR A 42 -3.17 -15.78 18.71
CA TYR A 42 -3.88 -14.96 19.70
C TYR A 42 -3.54 -15.36 21.14
N ARG A 43 -3.24 -16.63 21.40
CA ARG A 43 -2.78 -17.13 22.70
C ARG A 43 -1.42 -16.51 23.09
N THR A 44 -0.50 -16.38 22.13
CA THR A 44 0.80 -15.75 22.37
C THR A 44 0.64 -14.26 22.63
N LEU A 45 -0.16 -13.57 21.80
CA LEU A 45 -0.48 -12.15 21.99
C LEU A 45 -1.14 -11.90 23.35
N ALA A 46 -2.08 -12.74 23.76
CA ALA A 46 -2.76 -12.66 25.04
C ALA A 46 -1.77 -12.71 26.22
N LYS A 47 -0.82 -13.63 26.16
CA LYS A 47 0.23 -13.77 27.19
C LYS A 47 1.11 -12.51 27.27
N ASP A 48 1.56 -11.98 26.12
CA ASP A 48 2.50 -10.85 26.06
C ASP A 48 1.83 -9.51 26.42
N ILE A 49 0.54 -9.37 26.11
CA ILE A 49 -0.22 -8.16 26.42
C ILE A 49 -0.80 -8.21 27.83
N GLY A 50 -0.93 -9.41 28.43
CA GLY A 50 -1.50 -9.62 29.78
C GLY A 50 -3.03 -9.67 29.76
N MET A 51 -3.63 -10.28 28.72
CA MET A 51 -5.08 -10.39 28.52
C MET A 51 -5.52 -11.85 28.33
N SER A 52 -6.83 -12.09 28.36
CA SER A 52 -7.38 -13.38 27.94
C SER A 52 -7.37 -13.52 26.42
N THR A 53 -7.28 -14.75 25.91
CA THR A 53 -7.31 -15.01 24.47
C THR A 53 -8.62 -14.51 23.84
N THR A 54 -9.74 -14.67 24.53
CA THR A 54 -11.06 -14.18 24.08
C THR A 54 -11.04 -12.67 23.91
N ALA A 55 -10.49 -11.92 24.89
CA ALA A 55 -10.42 -10.47 24.82
C ALA A 55 -9.52 -9.98 23.65
N ILE A 56 -8.43 -10.70 23.35
CA ILE A 56 -7.59 -10.39 22.15
C ILE A 56 -8.40 -10.62 20.87
N ILE A 57 -9.13 -11.73 20.74
CA ILE A 57 -9.95 -12.02 19.56
C ILE A 57 -10.99 -10.91 19.34
N GLU A 58 -11.67 -10.49 20.37
CA GLU A 58 -12.69 -9.43 20.28
C GLU A 58 -12.07 -8.09 19.88
N ARG A 59 -10.90 -7.73 20.43
CA ARG A 59 -10.18 -6.51 20.06
C ARG A 59 -9.71 -6.54 18.61
N VAL A 60 -9.10 -7.63 18.16
CA VAL A 60 -8.67 -7.78 16.76
C VAL A 60 -9.86 -7.63 15.83
N ARG A 61 -10.97 -8.32 16.09
CA ARG A 61 -12.19 -8.18 15.30
C ARG A 61 -12.70 -6.73 15.29
N SER A 62 -12.72 -6.06 16.44
CA SER A 62 -13.10 -4.64 16.52
C SER A 62 -12.19 -3.72 15.69
N LEU A 63 -10.86 -4.00 15.63
CA LEU A 63 -9.90 -3.26 14.83
C LEU A 63 -10.08 -3.53 13.33
N GLU A 64 -10.42 -4.77 12.95
CA GLU A 64 -10.77 -5.15 11.57
C GLU A 64 -12.08 -4.46 11.12
N ASP A 65 -13.14 -4.57 11.91
CA ASP A 65 -14.45 -3.99 11.63
C ASP A 65 -14.39 -2.45 11.54
N SER A 66 -13.56 -1.83 12.39
CA SER A 66 -13.32 -0.38 12.36
C SER A 66 -12.34 0.06 11.26
N GLY A 67 -11.74 -0.88 10.51
CA GLY A 67 -10.82 -0.61 9.41
C GLY A 67 -9.41 -0.17 9.81
N TYR A 68 -9.03 -0.25 11.08
CA TYR A 68 -7.64 -0.06 11.51
C TYR A 68 -6.74 -1.18 10.98
N ILE A 69 -7.23 -2.42 10.98
CA ILE A 69 -6.59 -3.54 10.30
C ILE A 69 -7.29 -3.71 8.95
N THR A 70 -6.58 -3.39 7.88
CA THR A 70 -7.10 -3.47 6.50
C THR A 70 -6.80 -4.80 5.82
N GLY A 71 -5.94 -5.63 6.42
CA GLY A 71 -5.57 -6.94 5.92
C GLY A 71 -4.28 -7.45 6.54
N TYR A 72 -3.93 -8.68 6.16
CA TYR A 72 -2.72 -9.37 6.57
C TYR A 72 -1.94 -9.78 5.34
N GLY A 73 -0.62 -9.69 5.39
CA GLY A 73 0.24 -10.05 4.26
C GLY A 73 1.53 -10.72 4.69
N CYS A 74 2.19 -11.36 3.74
CA CYS A 74 3.55 -11.84 3.91
C CYS A 74 4.54 -10.87 3.29
N ARG A 75 5.74 -10.78 3.86
CA ARG A 75 6.88 -10.11 3.23
C ARG A 75 7.49 -11.06 2.20
N VAL A 76 7.69 -10.59 0.99
CA VAL A 76 8.25 -11.36 -0.11
C VAL A 76 9.53 -10.70 -0.59
N ASP A 77 10.56 -11.51 -0.80
CA ASP A 77 11.80 -11.09 -1.44
C ASP A 77 11.60 -11.09 -2.95
N TYR A 78 11.30 -9.92 -3.50
CA TYR A 78 11.03 -9.75 -4.92
C TYR A 78 12.27 -9.96 -5.79
N GLN A 79 13.48 -9.69 -5.27
CA GLN A 79 14.73 -9.97 -5.99
C GLN A 79 14.90 -11.46 -6.24
N LYS A 80 14.62 -12.30 -5.22
CA LYS A 80 14.62 -13.77 -5.38
C LYS A 80 13.56 -14.28 -6.37
N LEU A 81 12.50 -13.49 -6.62
CA LEU A 81 11.52 -13.80 -7.66
C LEU A 81 11.93 -13.25 -9.04
N GLY A 82 13.14 -12.66 -9.16
CA GLY A 82 13.68 -12.13 -10.40
C GLY A 82 13.22 -10.71 -10.76
N PHE A 83 12.60 -9.97 -9.84
CA PHE A 83 12.27 -8.55 -10.05
C PHE A 83 13.51 -7.70 -9.77
N GLU A 84 14.35 -7.52 -10.79
CA GLU A 84 15.62 -6.82 -10.70
C GLU A 84 15.51 -5.30 -10.97
N PHE A 85 14.43 -4.88 -11.64
CA PHE A 85 14.24 -3.50 -12.04
C PHE A 85 13.08 -2.89 -11.25
N MET A 86 13.42 -1.98 -10.34
CA MET A 86 12.46 -1.14 -9.63
C MET A 86 12.64 0.31 -10.08
N ALA A 87 11.54 0.99 -10.38
CA ALA A 87 11.58 2.40 -10.76
C ALA A 87 10.45 3.18 -10.06
N ILE A 88 10.76 4.43 -9.76
CA ILE A 88 9.80 5.46 -9.36
C ILE A 88 9.50 6.26 -10.63
N VAL A 89 8.23 6.30 -11.02
CA VAL A 89 7.76 7.06 -12.17
C VAL A 89 6.88 8.19 -11.68
N GLU A 90 7.39 9.39 -11.82
CA GLU A 90 6.66 10.63 -11.55
C GLU A 90 5.87 10.99 -12.81
N ILE A 91 4.60 11.36 -12.62
CA ILE A 91 3.62 11.51 -13.70
C ILE A 91 2.99 12.90 -13.60
N SER A 92 3.05 13.68 -14.69
CA SER A 92 2.25 14.89 -14.83
C SER A 92 0.97 14.57 -15.59
N ILE A 93 -0.16 15.05 -15.07
CA ILE A 93 -1.48 14.77 -15.59
C ILE A 93 -2.16 16.09 -15.94
N PHE A 94 -2.66 16.18 -17.16
CA PHE A 94 -3.42 17.34 -17.63
C PHE A 94 -4.92 17.05 -17.53
N GLY A 95 -5.68 17.99 -16.95
CA GLY A 95 -7.15 17.91 -16.90
C GLY A 95 -7.73 17.65 -15.51
N LYS A 96 -9.05 17.39 -15.47
CA LYS A 96 -9.80 17.28 -14.20
C LYS A 96 -10.01 15.84 -13.72
N ASP A 97 -9.62 14.84 -14.51
CA ASP A 97 -9.92 13.42 -14.25
C ASP A 97 -8.74 12.68 -13.60
N LEU A 98 -7.99 13.35 -12.72
CA LEU A 98 -6.79 12.83 -12.05
C LEU A 98 -6.98 11.40 -11.52
N LEU A 99 -7.95 11.20 -10.64
CA LEU A 99 -8.24 9.88 -10.03
C LEU A 99 -8.56 8.78 -11.05
N GLN A 100 -9.21 9.16 -12.16
CA GLN A 100 -9.55 8.19 -13.21
C GLN A 100 -8.30 7.75 -13.99
N ILE A 101 -7.38 8.71 -14.25
CA ILE A 101 -6.11 8.46 -14.92
C ILE A 101 -5.21 7.60 -14.02
N GLU A 102 -5.08 7.94 -12.75
CA GLU A 102 -4.35 7.15 -11.76
C GLU A 102 -4.90 5.73 -11.63
N GLY A 103 -6.23 5.58 -11.63
CA GLY A 103 -6.88 4.27 -11.66
C GLY A 103 -6.56 3.46 -12.92
N LYS A 104 -6.32 4.10 -14.08
CA LYS A 104 -5.84 3.43 -15.31
C LYS A 104 -4.38 3.02 -15.15
N VAL A 105 -3.52 3.89 -14.60
CA VAL A 105 -2.12 3.58 -14.31
C VAL A 105 -2.01 2.39 -13.36
N ALA A 106 -2.78 2.37 -12.28
CA ALA A 106 -2.76 1.30 -11.28
C ALA A 106 -3.15 -0.10 -11.83
N ARG A 107 -3.82 -0.15 -12.99
CA ARG A 107 -4.20 -1.41 -13.65
C ARG A 107 -3.16 -1.92 -14.65
N ILE A 108 -2.10 -1.16 -14.91
CA ILE A 108 -1.04 -1.59 -15.82
C ILE A 108 -0.24 -2.70 -15.14
N PRO A 109 0.05 -3.83 -15.82
CA PRO A 109 0.96 -4.84 -15.30
C PRO A 109 2.30 -4.23 -14.89
N HIS A 110 2.89 -4.77 -13.82
CA HIS A 110 4.15 -4.30 -13.23
C HIS A 110 4.05 -3.00 -12.41
N VAL A 111 2.92 -2.31 -12.39
CA VAL A 111 2.68 -1.20 -11.47
C VAL A 111 2.30 -1.79 -10.11
N ALA A 112 3.17 -1.58 -9.11
CA ALA A 112 3.01 -2.11 -7.76
C ALA A 112 2.23 -1.16 -6.84
N ALA A 113 2.36 0.16 -7.05
CA ALA A 113 1.64 1.19 -6.30
C ALA A 113 1.47 2.45 -7.15
N VAL A 114 0.43 3.23 -6.85
CA VAL A 114 0.21 4.57 -7.39
C VAL A 114 -0.25 5.46 -6.24
N TRP A 115 0.32 6.64 -6.13
CA TRP A 115 -0.05 7.65 -5.15
C TRP A 115 -0.33 8.98 -5.83
N ASP A 116 -1.42 9.63 -5.45
CA ASP A 116 -1.67 11.04 -5.70
C ASP A 116 -0.70 11.87 -4.84
N THR A 117 -0.09 12.89 -5.42
CA THR A 117 0.94 13.69 -4.74
C THR A 117 0.78 15.16 -5.02
N THR A 118 1.27 15.98 -4.09
CA THR A 118 1.39 17.42 -4.28
C THR A 118 2.80 17.76 -4.75
N GLY A 119 2.96 18.81 -5.57
CA GLY A 119 4.26 19.30 -6.02
C GLY A 119 4.38 19.43 -7.53
N ASN A 120 5.55 19.09 -8.07
CA ASN A 120 5.86 19.24 -9.51
C ASN A 120 5.22 18.15 -10.40
N TYR A 121 4.73 17.09 -9.81
CA TYR A 121 4.08 15.96 -10.45
C TYR A 121 2.80 15.62 -9.69
N ASP A 122 1.79 15.18 -10.42
CA ASP A 122 0.47 14.91 -9.87
C ASP A 122 0.38 13.52 -9.25
N ALA A 123 1.14 12.57 -9.79
CA ALA A 123 1.15 11.20 -9.28
C ALA A 123 2.53 10.56 -9.30
N ILE A 124 2.74 9.57 -8.42
CA ILE A 124 3.91 8.70 -8.39
C ILE A 124 3.47 7.26 -8.52
N ALA A 125 4.09 6.52 -9.45
CA ALA A 125 3.92 5.09 -9.58
C ALA A 125 5.21 4.34 -9.25
N ILE A 126 5.10 3.23 -8.53
CA ILE A 126 6.19 2.26 -8.35
C ILE A 126 6.02 1.15 -9.36
N ILE A 127 7.04 0.92 -10.16
CA ILE A 127 7.10 -0.16 -11.15
C ILE A 127 8.11 -1.21 -10.69
N MET A 128 7.75 -2.47 -10.81
CA MET A 128 8.62 -3.61 -10.54
C MET A 128 8.60 -4.57 -11.73
N CYS A 129 9.77 -4.78 -12.35
CA CYS A 129 9.93 -5.57 -13.57
C CYS A 129 11.09 -6.57 -13.44
N LYS A 130 11.04 -7.63 -14.23
CA LYS A 130 12.14 -8.59 -14.34
C LYS A 130 13.17 -8.18 -15.42
N THR A 131 12.74 -7.43 -16.43
CA THR A 131 13.58 -7.04 -17.54
C THR A 131 13.49 -5.55 -17.85
N ARG A 132 14.52 -5.00 -18.49
CA ARG A 132 14.52 -3.63 -19.04
C ARG A 132 13.40 -3.42 -20.07
N GLY A 133 13.11 -4.46 -20.86
CA GLY A 133 12.06 -4.42 -21.87
C GLY A 133 10.68 -4.21 -21.23
N GLU A 134 10.38 -4.95 -20.17
CA GLU A 134 9.15 -4.78 -19.39
C GLU A 134 9.04 -3.38 -18.79
N LEU A 135 10.13 -2.86 -18.21
CA LEU A 135 10.14 -1.50 -17.65
C LEU A 135 9.84 -0.46 -18.73
N SER A 136 10.57 -0.52 -19.88
CA SER A 136 10.35 0.40 -21.00
C SER A 136 8.92 0.32 -21.54
N ALA A 137 8.39 -0.89 -21.71
CA ALA A 137 7.01 -1.11 -22.16
C ALA A 137 5.98 -0.53 -21.19
N THR A 138 6.21 -0.72 -19.88
CA THR A 138 5.32 -0.22 -18.83
C THR A 138 5.29 1.32 -18.80
N VAL A 139 6.47 1.97 -18.85
CA VAL A 139 6.56 3.45 -18.90
C VAL A 139 5.86 3.99 -20.16
N LYS A 140 6.08 3.37 -21.33
CA LYS A 140 5.39 3.76 -22.58
C LYS A 140 3.87 3.60 -22.49
N LYS A 141 3.38 2.55 -21.82
CA LYS A 141 1.95 2.37 -21.58
C LYS A 141 1.38 3.47 -20.70
N ILE A 142 2.09 3.88 -19.63
CA ILE A 142 1.68 5.00 -18.80
C ILE A 142 1.60 6.28 -19.64
N LEU A 143 2.64 6.58 -20.41
CA LEU A 143 2.70 7.78 -21.25
C LEU A 143 1.63 7.79 -22.36
N SER A 144 1.14 6.62 -22.80
CA SER A 144 0.08 6.52 -23.82
C SER A 144 -1.34 6.75 -23.27
N ILE A 145 -1.52 6.88 -21.97
CA ILE A 145 -2.83 7.14 -21.36
C ILE A 145 -3.23 8.60 -21.68
N SER A 146 -4.41 8.78 -22.27
CA SER A 146 -4.95 10.12 -22.50
C SER A 146 -5.06 10.89 -21.18
N GLY A 147 -4.47 12.10 -21.13
CA GLY A 147 -4.37 12.94 -19.95
C GLY A 147 -3.02 12.84 -19.24
N VAL A 148 -2.16 11.87 -19.54
CA VAL A 148 -0.76 11.89 -19.10
C VAL A 148 0.02 12.81 -20.04
N GLU A 149 0.64 13.84 -19.48
CA GLU A 149 1.42 14.84 -20.23
C GLU A 149 2.87 14.40 -20.37
N LYS A 150 3.49 14.05 -19.26
CA LYS A 150 4.89 13.61 -19.21
C LYS A 150 5.13 12.65 -18.06
N THR A 151 6.22 11.91 -18.16
CA THR A 151 6.73 11.06 -17.09
C THR A 151 8.23 11.31 -16.88
N ASN A 152 8.65 11.24 -15.61
CA ASN A 152 10.06 11.19 -15.24
C ASN A 152 10.32 9.85 -14.52
N THR A 153 11.29 9.08 -14.99
CA THR A 153 11.55 7.73 -14.50
C THR A 153 12.89 7.67 -13.78
N ASN A 154 12.86 7.40 -12.49
CA ASN A 154 14.00 7.25 -11.63
C ASN A 154 14.20 5.78 -11.27
N MET A 155 15.36 5.19 -11.70
CA MET A 155 15.70 3.83 -11.30
C MET A 155 16.09 3.78 -9.84
N VAL A 156 15.51 2.83 -9.10
CA VAL A 156 15.89 2.54 -7.71
C VAL A 156 17.15 1.67 -7.73
N LEU A 157 18.25 2.21 -7.22
CA LEU A 157 19.52 1.48 -7.13
C LEU A 157 19.56 0.55 -5.93
N ASN A 158 19.00 0.99 -4.79
CA ASN A 158 18.95 0.22 -3.56
C ASN A 158 17.73 0.61 -2.72
N VAL A 159 17.11 -0.36 -2.06
CA VAL A 159 16.04 -0.14 -1.09
C VAL A 159 16.64 -0.23 0.29
N VAL A 160 16.82 0.91 0.95
CA VAL A 160 17.43 1.00 2.29
C VAL A 160 16.45 0.56 3.38
N THR A 161 15.17 0.99 3.27
CA THR A 161 14.08 0.59 4.17
C THR A 161 12.76 0.50 3.41
N ARG A 162 11.78 -0.18 3.96
CA ARG A 162 10.45 -0.38 3.35
C ARG A 162 9.36 0.10 4.29
N LEU A 163 8.22 0.55 3.73
CA LEU A 163 7.04 0.92 4.52
C LEU A 163 6.54 -0.20 5.43
N THR A 164 6.74 -1.47 5.01
CA THR A 164 6.39 -2.64 5.83
C THR A 164 7.26 -2.82 7.07
N GLU A 165 8.31 -1.99 7.23
CA GLU A 165 9.21 -1.97 8.38
C GLU A 165 8.90 -0.79 9.32
N PHE A 166 7.89 0.02 8.98
CA PHE A 166 7.41 1.10 9.85
C PHE A 166 6.64 0.51 11.04
N GLU A 167 7.18 0.67 12.25
CA GLU A 167 6.66 0.08 13.48
C GLU A 167 6.04 1.11 14.44
N GLU A 168 6.09 2.39 14.09
CA GLU A 168 5.51 3.47 14.89
C GLU A 168 4.00 3.61 14.61
N VAL A 169 3.19 2.93 15.39
CA VAL A 169 1.72 2.98 15.38
C VAL A 169 1.18 3.42 16.73
#